data_6b6e2b541711c4b37506a00a71f4ed8c
#
_entry.id   6b6e2b541711c4b37506a00a71f4ed8c
#
_cell.length_a   1.000
_cell.length_b   1.000
_cell.length_c   1.000
_cell.angle_alpha   90.00
_cell.angle_beta   90.00
_cell.angle_gamma   90.00
#
_symmetry.space_group_name_H-M   'P 1'
#
loop_
_entity.id
_entity.type
_entity.pdbx_description
1 polymer ?
#
loop_
_entity_poly.entity_id
_entity_poly.type
_entity_poly.pdbx_seq_one_letter_code
_entity_poly.pdbx_strand_id
1 'polypeptide(L)'
;MSKTLLLLGGARYALPVIKAAHELGAKVVTCDYLPHNYAHAFSDDYINASIIDNEAVLAAAKKCKADGIMSFAADPGVVSASYAAEKLGLPFQGGYEAVSILQDKERYRAFLRDNGFNCPELHIYRSADEAMKEADSIAFPVIAKPVDSAGSKGCSRVDGPKDLKAAVEYALEFSRDGRCIVEQFLEKEGDSSDADGFVSDGKFSCVSFTSQLFDPSVPNPYTPAAYAMPASLPAWAQKELVSELQRLADLLGLRDGVFNIETRVATDGKAYIMESSPRGGGNRLCEMLKYATDGKTDLVMAAVKAALGEPVGNLSMPVYNGFWYQQMLHSDHDGVFAGMEYASDFVASHLAEEQLWIEPGAKVEAFTAANHAFGSVFLRFDTQAELDAFRAEPSEFMRAKVS
;
A
#
# COMPACT_ATOMS: atom_id res chain seq x y z
N MET A 1 27.97 -10.89 -15.65
CA MET A 1 28.22 -10.04 -14.46
C MET A 1 26.94 -10.04 -13.64
N SER A 2 27.04 -9.98 -12.33
CA SER A 2 25.87 -9.84 -11.45
C SER A 2 25.17 -8.51 -11.73
N LYS A 3 23.85 -8.50 -11.89
CA LYS A 3 23.04 -7.27 -12.03
C LYS A 3 22.98 -6.51 -10.70
N THR A 4 22.75 -5.22 -10.77
CA THR A 4 22.60 -4.33 -9.60
C THR A 4 21.20 -3.71 -9.59
N LEU A 5 20.47 -3.93 -8.50
CA LEU A 5 19.18 -3.32 -8.24
C LEU A 5 19.35 -2.11 -7.31
N LEU A 6 18.93 -0.93 -7.73
CA LEU A 6 18.76 0.23 -6.84
C LEU A 6 17.36 0.18 -6.22
N LEU A 7 17.29 -0.01 -4.91
CA LEU A 7 16.05 -0.09 -4.15
C LEU A 7 15.84 1.19 -3.34
N LEU A 8 14.79 1.94 -3.65
CA LEU A 8 14.45 3.18 -2.98
C LEU A 8 13.63 2.93 -1.73
N GLY A 9 14.09 3.53 -0.63
CA GLY A 9 13.56 3.31 0.71
C GLY A 9 14.38 2.27 1.49
N GLY A 10 14.40 2.42 2.81
CA GLY A 10 15.17 1.56 3.71
C GLY A 10 14.34 0.94 4.82
N ALA A 11 13.01 1.02 4.74
CA ALA A 11 12.12 0.45 5.74
C ALA A 11 12.15 -1.10 5.73
N ARG A 12 11.66 -1.71 6.79
CA ARG A 12 11.61 -3.18 6.96
C ARG A 12 10.91 -3.89 5.79
N TYR A 13 9.89 -3.27 5.20
CA TYR A 13 9.16 -3.82 4.05
C TYR A 13 10.00 -4.00 2.77
N ALA A 14 11.22 -3.46 2.72
CA ALA A 14 12.17 -3.69 1.64
C ALA A 14 12.89 -5.05 1.74
N LEU A 15 12.88 -5.72 2.90
CA LEU A 15 13.60 -6.98 3.11
C LEU A 15 13.22 -8.11 2.15
N PRO A 16 11.94 -8.36 1.85
CA PRO A 16 11.56 -9.40 0.89
C PRO A 16 12.16 -9.16 -0.50
N VAL A 17 12.26 -7.90 -0.93
CA VAL A 17 12.88 -7.51 -2.20
C VAL A 17 14.38 -7.79 -2.20
N ILE A 18 15.09 -7.43 -1.13
CA ILE A 18 16.52 -7.69 -0.98
C ILE A 18 16.78 -9.19 -1.06
N LYS A 19 16.01 -9.98 -0.33
CA LYS A 19 16.10 -11.44 -0.34
C LYS A 19 15.86 -12.01 -1.73
N ALA A 20 14.80 -11.61 -2.41
CA ALA A 20 14.49 -12.06 -3.76
C ALA A 20 15.58 -11.68 -4.79
N ALA A 21 16.16 -10.48 -4.68
CA ALA A 21 17.26 -10.06 -5.53
C ALA A 21 18.53 -10.90 -5.29
N HIS A 22 18.85 -11.18 -4.04
CA HIS A 22 19.98 -12.06 -3.69
C HIS A 22 19.77 -13.51 -4.17
N GLU A 23 18.55 -14.04 -4.11
CA GLU A 23 18.19 -15.35 -4.69
C GLU A 23 18.44 -15.41 -6.21
N LEU A 24 18.28 -14.28 -6.90
CA LEU A 24 18.62 -14.15 -8.33
C LEU A 24 20.11 -13.88 -8.58
N GLY A 25 20.93 -13.78 -7.55
CA GLY A 25 22.34 -13.44 -7.65
C GLY A 25 22.61 -11.96 -8.01
N ALA A 26 21.61 -11.10 -7.87
CA ALA A 26 21.75 -9.66 -8.05
C ALA A 26 22.28 -8.99 -6.78
N LYS A 27 23.02 -7.88 -6.96
CA LYS A 27 23.40 -6.98 -5.86
C LYS A 27 22.28 -5.98 -5.60
N VAL A 28 22.09 -5.60 -4.34
CA VAL A 28 21.13 -4.57 -3.94
C VAL A 28 21.85 -3.39 -3.33
N VAL A 29 21.61 -2.22 -3.89
CA VAL A 29 22.01 -0.94 -3.30
C VAL A 29 20.76 -0.23 -2.81
N THR A 30 20.64 -0.02 -1.50
CA THR A 30 19.53 0.76 -0.94
C THR A 30 19.83 2.25 -1.01
N CYS A 31 18.79 3.06 -1.25
CA CYS A 31 18.88 4.51 -1.29
C CYS A 31 17.79 5.13 -0.42
N ASP A 32 18.19 5.93 0.56
CA ASP A 32 17.29 6.62 1.49
C ASP A 32 18.05 7.79 2.13
N TYR A 33 17.31 8.80 2.61
CA TYR A 33 17.91 9.91 3.36
C TYR A 33 18.15 9.56 4.85
N LEU A 34 17.54 8.49 5.36
CA LEU A 34 17.71 8.00 6.75
C LEU A 34 18.84 6.96 6.80
N PRO A 35 20.03 7.31 7.31
CA PRO A 35 21.22 6.46 7.20
C PRO A 35 21.17 5.19 8.07
N HIS A 36 20.27 5.14 9.04
CA HIS A 36 20.11 4.00 9.97
C HIS A 36 18.83 3.22 9.75
N ASN A 37 18.20 3.38 8.57
CA ASN A 37 17.00 2.65 8.27
C ASN A 37 17.28 1.14 8.14
N TYR A 38 16.31 0.33 8.56
CA TYR A 38 16.48 -1.09 8.89
C TYR A 38 17.05 -1.93 7.73
N ALA A 39 16.58 -1.72 6.52
CA ALA A 39 16.94 -2.55 5.37
C ALA A 39 18.40 -2.36 4.90
N HIS A 40 19.05 -1.25 5.26
CA HIS A 40 20.44 -0.99 4.83
C HIS A 40 21.43 -2.03 5.37
N ALA A 41 21.15 -2.63 6.52
CA ALA A 41 21.98 -3.68 7.10
C ALA A 41 21.97 -4.99 6.31
N PHE A 42 21.03 -5.16 5.38
CA PHE A 42 20.81 -6.37 4.60
C PHE A 42 21.13 -6.19 3.11
N SER A 43 21.37 -4.96 2.65
CA SER A 43 21.80 -4.66 1.29
C SER A 43 23.33 -4.74 1.14
N ASP A 44 23.80 -4.84 -0.10
CA ASP A 44 25.24 -4.91 -0.40
C ASP A 44 25.93 -3.55 -0.28
N ASP A 45 25.18 -2.45 -0.45
CA ASP A 45 25.69 -1.07 -0.33
C ASP A 45 24.52 -0.12 -0.05
N TYR A 46 24.84 1.10 0.37
CA TYR A 46 23.90 2.14 0.69
C TYR A 46 24.33 3.50 0.12
N ILE A 47 23.35 4.22 -0.44
CA ILE A 47 23.54 5.60 -0.91
C ILE A 47 22.60 6.52 -0.11
N ASN A 48 23.20 7.47 0.61
CA ASN A 48 22.42 8.51 1.30
C ASN A 48 21.96 9.56 0.27
N ALA A 49 20.68 9.51 -0.09
CA ALA A 49 20.06 10.50 -0.95
C ALA A 49 18.54 10.53 -0.70
N SER A 50 17.91 11.66 -1.01
CA SER A 50 16.46 11.80 -0.93
C SER A 50 15.80 11.02 -2.07
N ILE A 51 14.89 10.10 -1.72
CA ILE A 51 14.15 9.30 -2.69
C ILE A 51 13.04 10.05 -3.40
N ILE A 52 12.71 11.28 -2.98
CA ILE A 52 11.74 12.16 -3.65
C ILE A 52 12.40 13.16 -4.61
N ASP A 53 13.73 13.16 -4.67
CA ASP A 53 14.49 14.03 -5.57
C ASP A 53 14.90 13.25 -6.83
N ASN A 54 14.33 13.60 -7.95
CA ASN A 54 14.52 12.94 -9.23
C ASN A 54 16.00 12.91 -9.65
N GLU A 55 16.72 14.02 -9.49
CA GLU A 55 18.13 14.12 -9.90
C GLU A 55 19.05 13.40 -8.92
N ALA A 56 18.73 13.41 -7.62
CA ALA A 56 19.48 12.65 -6.63
C ALA A 56 19.37 11.14 -6.87
N VAL A 57 18.17 10.65 -7.18
CA VAL A 57 17.95 9.23 -7.52
C VAL A 57 18.64 8.85 -8.85
N LEU A 58 18.55 9.71 -9.86
CA LEU A 58 19.29 9.50 -11.14
C LEU A 58 20.80 9.43 -10.92
N ALA A 59 21.34 10.31 -10.08
CA ALA A 59 22.78 10.31 -9.73
C ALA A 59 23.15 9.04 -8.95
N ALA A 60 22.31 8.59 -8.01
CA ALA A 60 22.51 7.34 -7.27
C ALA A 60 22.52 6.13 -8.21
N ALA A 61 21.57 6.03 -9.15
CA ALA A 61 21.49 4.97 -10.13
C ALA A 61 22.74 4.91 -11.03
N LYS A 62 23.23 6.05 -11.51
CA LYS A 62 24.48 6.15 -12.27
C LYS A 62 25.69 5.72 -11.43
N LYS A 63 25.76 6.16 -10.16
CA LYS A 63 26.87 5.86 -9.24
C LYS A 63 27.01 4.36 -9.00
N CYS A 64 25.90 3.66 -8.73
CA CYS A 64 25.92 2.20 -8.50
C CYS A 64 25.86 1.39 -9.81
N LYS A 65 25.73 2.04 -10.98
CA LYS A 65 25.54 1.39 -12.29
C LYS A 65 24.36 0.42 -12.26
N ALA A 66 23.20 0.93 -11.81
CA ALA A 66 22.00 0.13 -11.67
C ALA A 66 21.56 -0.48 -13.01
N ASP A 67 21.24 -1.77 -12.99
CA ASP A 67 20.59 -2.50 -14.09
C ASP A 67 19.06 -2.48 -13.93
N GLY A 68 18.56 -2.13 -12.75
CA GLY A 68 17.15 -1.95 -12.41
C GLY A 68 16.96 -0.98 -11.26
N ILE A 69 15.82 -0.34 -11.23
CA ILE A 69 15.42 0.59 -10.14
C ILE A 69 14.02 0.22 -9.72
N MET A 70 13.75 0.19 -8.42
CA MET A 70 12.40 0.02 -7.91
C MET A 70 12.18 0.72 -6.57
N SER A 71 10.93 1.02 -6.27
CA SER A 71 10.43 1.32 -4.94
C SER A 71 9.45 0.22 -4.55
N PHE A 72 9.46 -0.22 -3.30
CA PHE A 72 8.55 -1.25 -2.82
C PHE A 72 8.02 -0.86 -1.45
N ALA A 73 6.69 -0.88 -1.29
CA ALA A 73 6.00 -0.40 -0.08
C ALA A 73 6.37 1.04 0.33
N ALA A 74 6.89 1.85 -0.59
CA ALA A 74 7.37 3.20 -0.35
C ALA A 74 6.94 4.14 -1.50
N ASP A 75 5.71 4.66 -1.42
CA ASP A 75 5.15 5.60 -2.42
C ASP A 75 6.04 6.80 -2.73
N PRO A 76 6.70 7.43 -1.74
CA PRO A 76 7.51 8.61 -2.03
C PRO A 76 8.60 8.42 -3.07
N GLY A 77 9.14 7.20 -3.20
CA GLY A 77 10.23 6.90 -4.14
C GLY A 77 9.78 6.52 -5.56
N VAL A 78 8.50 6.28 -5.78
CA VAL A 78 8.01 5.70 -7.05
C VAL A 78 8.20 6.64 -8.24
N VAL A 79 7.91 7.92 -8.07
CA VAL A 79 8.04 8.95 -9.11
C VAL A 79 9.49 9.14 -9.53
N SER A 80 10.39 9.24 -8.55
CA SER A 80 11.84 9.39 -8.81
C SER A 80 12.45 8.13 -9.41
N ALA A 81 11.95 6.93 -9.01
CA ALA A 81 12.36 5.67 -9.61
C ALA A 81 12.00 5.63 -11.10
N SER A 82 10.76 5.99 -11.46
CA SER A 82 10.33 6.03 -12.87
C SER A 82 11.07 7.07 -13.68
N TYR A 83 11.33 8.26 -13.12
CA TYR A 83 12.15 9.29 -13.77
C TYR A 83 13.55 8.78 -14.10
N ALA A 84 14.24 8.22 -13.11
CA ALA A 84 15.59 7.72 -13.30
C ALA A 84 15.63 6.52 -14.26
N ALA A 85 14.66 5.61 -14.17
CA ALA A 85 14.57 4.47 -15.08
C ALA A 85 14.35 4.94 -16.53
N GLU A 86 13.44 5.89 -16.78
CA GLU A 86 13.18 6.45 -18.10
C GLU A 86 14.45 7.12 -18.68
N LYS A 87 15.15 7.94 -17.87
CA LYS A 87 16.41 8.60 -18.29
C LYS A 87 17.54 7.63 -18.63
N LEU A 88 17.54 6.46 -18.01
CA LEU A 88 18.59 5.45 -18.21
C LEU A 88 18.18 4.33 -19.17
N GLY A 89 16.93 4.33 -19.66
CA GLY A 89 16.41 3.26 -20.50
C GLY A 89 16.25 1.92 -19.78
N LEU A 90 16.02 1.96 -18.45
CA LEU A 90 15.83 0.77 -17.63
C LEU A 90 14.35 0.36 -17.58
N PRO A 91 14.04 -0.93 -17.32
CA PRO A 91 12.67 -1.39 -17.14
C PRO A 91 11.97 -0.66 -15.99
N PHE A 92 10.69 -0.34 -16.18
CA PHE A 92 9.81 0.18 -15.12
C PHE A 92 8.34 -0.06 -15.47
N GLN A 93 7.46 -0.07 -14.46
CA GLN A 93 6.02 -0.39 -14.59
C GLN A 93 5.22 0.61 -15.42
N GLY A 94 5.77 1.77 -15.73
CA GLY A 94 5.16 2.82 -16.55
C GLY A 94 6.11 3.96 -16.79
N GLY A 95 5.85 4.78 -17.81
CA GLY A 95 6.61 6.00 -18.05
C GLY A 95 6.43 7.02 -16.93
N TYR A 96 7.37 7.96 -16.80
CA TYR A 96 7.38 8.99 -15.75
C TYR A 96 6.06 9.76 -15.65
N GLU A 97 5.44 10.10 -16.78
CA GLU A 97 4.16 10.81 -16.80
C GLU A 97 3.02 9.95 -16.25
N ALA A 98 2.91 8.68 -16.64
CA ALA A 98 1.88 7.77 -16.15
C ALA A 98 2.02 7.54 -14.64
N VAL A 99 3.25 7.33 -14.16
CA VAL A 99 3.54 7.18 -12.73
C VAL A 99 3.21 8.44 -11.95
N SER A 100 3.52 9.61 -12.51
CA SER A 100 3.19 10.90 -11.89
C SER A 100 1.67 11.14 -11.80
N ILE A 101 0.89 10.68 -12.78
CA ILE A 101 -0.58 10.71 -12.72
C ILE A 101 -1.07 9.82 -11.56
N LEU A 102 -0.57 8.59 -11.47
CA LEU A 102 -1.00 7.63 -10.44
C LEU A 102 -0.66 8.10 -9.01
N GLN A 103 0.41 8.88 -8.83
CA GLN A 103 0.89 9.30 -7.52
C GLN A 103 0.39 10.67 -7.04
N ASP A 104 -0.23 11.46 -7.89
CA ASP A 104 -0.88 12.73 -7.53
C ASP A 104 -2.39 12.56 -7.54
N LYS A 105 -3.03 12.67 -6.38
CA LYS A 105 -4.48 12.40 -6.22
C LYS A 105 -5.34 13.32 -7.09
N GLU A 106 -4.96 14.58 -7.29
CA GLU A 106 -5.69 15.51 -8.17
C GLU A 106 -5.61 15.05 -9.62
N ARG A 107 -4.39 14.77 -10.11
CA ARG A 107 -4.17 14.29 -11.49
C ARG A 107 -4.84 12.93 -11.73
N TYR A 108 -4.75 12.03 -10.77
CA TYR A 108 -5.38 10.71 -10.84
C TYR A 108 -6.90 10.82 -10.94
N ARG A 109 -7.53 11.63 -10.08
CA ARG A 109 -8.99 11.85 -10.12
C ARG A 109 -9.43 12.51 -11.43
N ALA A 110 -8.68 13.52 -11.90
CA ALA A 110 -8.93 14.15 -13.19
C ALA A 110 -8.84 13.13 -14.34
N PHE A 111 -7.81 12.29 -14.34
CA PHE A 111 -7.64 11.22 -15.31
C PHE A 111 -8.81 10.23 -15.30
N LEU A 112 -9.23 9.76 -14.13
CA LEU A 112 -10.36 8.84 -13.99
C LEU A 112 -11.65 9.46 -14.53
N ARG A 113 -11.99 10.67 -14.13
CA ARG A 113 -13.18 11.40 -14.57
C ARG A 113 -13.17 11.61 -16.09
N ASP A 114 -12.07 12.12 -16.63
CA ASP A 114 -11.96 12.50 -18.04
C ASP A 114 -11.98 11.28 -18.98
N ASN A 115 -11.68 10.10 -18.44
CA ASN A 115 -11.79 8.82 -19.16
C ASN A 115 -13.04 8.00 -18.78
N GLY A 116 -13.99 8.55 -18.01
CA GLY A 116 -15.28 7.92 -17.72
C GLY A 116 -15.20 6.72 -16.77
N PHE A 117 -14.23 6.69 -15.85
CA PHE A 117 -14.24 5.77 -14.72
C PHE A 117 -15.18 6.25 -13.62
N ASN A 118 -15.64 5.33 -12.77
CA ASN A 118 -16.28 5.73 -11.53
C ASN A 118 -15.29 6.53 -10.68
N CYS A 119 -15.67 7.76 -10.34
CA CYS A 119 -14.82 8.68 -9.61
C CYS A 119 -15.66 9.49 -8.62
N PRO A 120 -15.25 9.67 -7.35
CA PRO A 120 -15.95 10.55 -6.43
C PRO A 120 -15.89 12.01 -6.90
N GLU A 121 -16.92 12.79 -6.61
CA GLU A 121 -16.86 14.25 -6.78
C GLU A 121 -15.80 14.84 -5.85
N LEU A 122 -15.08 15.87 -6.31
CA LEU A 122 -13.97 16.43 -5.56
C LEU A 122 -13.78 17.93 -5.79
N HIS A 123 -13.15 18.56 -4.79
CA HIS A 123 -12.66 19.93 -4.82
C HIS A 123 -11.20 19.96 -4.33
N ILE A 124 -10.42 20.90 -4.85
CA ILE A 124 -9.03 21.11 -4.43
C ILE A 124 -8.92 22.49 -3.80
N TYR A 125 -8.31 22.54 -2.61
CA TYR A 125 -8.11 23.78 -1.86
C TYR A 125 -6.66 23.97 -1.43
N ARG A 126 -6.22 25.22 -1.42
CA ARG A 126 -4.90 25.63 -0.91
C ARG A 126 -5.00 26.30 0.46
N SER A 127 -6.20 26.61 0.89
CA SER A 127 -6.47 27.16 2.23
C SER A 127 -7.85 26.74 2.71
N ALA A 128 -8.02 26.72 4.03
CA ALA A 128 -9.34 26.47 4.63
C ALA A 128 -10.34 27.60 4.31
N ASP A 129 -9.86 28.83 4.14
CA ASP A 129 -10.73 29.95 3.77
C ASP A 129 -11.31 29.81 2.36
N GLU A 130 -10.58 29.19 1.41
CA GLU A 130 -11.12 28.84 0.09
C GLU A 130 -12.24 27.80 0.24
N ALA A 131 -12.00 26.72 0.97
CA ALA A 131 -13.00 25.68 1.20
C ALA A 131 -14.28 26.24 1.88
N MET A 132 -14.13 27.13 2.85
CA MET A 132 -15.26 27.73 3.55
C MET A 132 -16.12 28.65 2.67
N LYS A 133 -15.56 29.26 1.63
CA LYS A 133 -16.35 30.06 0.66
C LYS A 133 -17.27 29.19 -0.19
N GLU A 134 -16.91 27.94 -0.41
CA GLU A 134 -17.63 26.97 -1.23
C GLU A 134 -18.43 25.95 -0.39
N ALA A 135 -18.39 26.05 0.95
CA ALA A 135 -18.97 25.04 1.86
C ALA A 135 -20.45 24.74 1.58
N ASP A 136 -21.24 25.73 1.17
CA ASP A 136 -22.66 25.57 0.85
C ASP A 136 -22.91 24.76 -0.45
N SER A 137 -21.90 24.64 -1.32
CA SER A 137 -21.97 23.88 -2.57
C SER A 137 -21.46 22.43 -2.43
N ILE A 138 -20.84 22.10 -1.31
CA ILE A 138 -20.27 20.77 -1.05
C ILE A 138 -21.36 19.81 -0.58
N ALA A 139 -21.49 18.67 -1.26
CA ALA A 139 -22.39 17.60 -0.85
C ALA A 139 -21.72 16.71 0.23
N PHE A 140 -22.13 16.91 1.49
CA PHE A 140 -21.63 16.10 2.61
C PHE A 140 -22.32 14.72 2.71
N PRO A 141 -21.64 13.67 3.29
CA PRO A 141 -20.31 13.72 3.89
C PRO A 141 -19.17 13.71 2.86
N VAL A 142 -18.03 14.31 3.24
CA VAL A 142 -16.81 14.31 2.45
C VAL A 142 -15.63 13.81 3.25
N ILE A 143 -14.51 13.50 2.58
CA ILE A 143 -13.20 13.26 3.20
C ILE A 143 -12.22 14.33 2.75
N ALA A 144 -11.58 14.99 3.71
CA ALA A 144 -10.48 15.91 3.47
C ALA A 144 -9.15 15.16 3.67
N LYS A 145 -8.21 15.30 2.72
CA LYS A 145 -6.90 14.64 2.78
C LYS A 145 -5.84 15.39 1.97
N PRO A 146 -4.54 15.25 2.29
CA PRO A 146 -3.46 15.82 1.48
C PRO A 146 -3.42 15.18 0.08
N VAL A 147 -3.10 15.96 -0.95
CA VAL A 147 -2.98 15.44 -2.33
C VAL A 147 -1.80 14.46 -2.47
N ASP A 148 -0.71 14.70 -1.74
CA ASP A 148 0.62 14.10 -1.93
C ASP A 148 1.15 13.34 -0.69
N SER A 149 0.27 12.94 0.23
CA SER A 149 0.61 12.12 1.42
C SER A 149 0.09 10.69 1.28
N ALA A 150 0.74 9.75 1.97
CA ALA A 150 0.39 8.34 2.04
C ALA A 150 0.19 7.88 3.49
N GLY A 151 -0.42 6.69 3.70
CA GLY A 151 -0.61 6.08 5.02
C GLY A 151 -1.67 6.79 5.88
N SER A 152 -2.72 7.31 5.26
CA SER A 152 -3.87 7.95 5.91
C SER A 152 -3.53 9.17 6.80
N LYS A 153 -2.34 9.76 6.65
CA LYS A 153 -1.94 10.97 7.38
C LYS A 153 -2.72 12.18 6.87
N GLY A 154 -3.24 12.98 7.79
CA GLY A 154 -4.00 14.18 7.45
C GLY A 154 -5.40 13.90 6.87
N CYS A 155 -5.94 12.66 7.00
CA CYS A 155 -7.26 12.30 6.52
C CYS A 155 -8.31 12.54 7.59
N SER A 156 -9.42 13.20 7.22
CA SER A 156 -10.57 13.44 8.11
C SER A 156 -11.88 13.33 7.36
N ARG A 157 -12.84 12.58 7.92
CA ARG A 157 -14.24 12.61 7.48
C ARG A 157 -14.90 13.89 8.00
N VAL A 158 -15.70 14.51 7.15
CA VAL A 158 -16.43 15.74 7.45
C VAL A 158 -17.89 15.50 7.12
N ASP A 159 -18.75 15.49 8.16
CA ASP A 159 -20.18 15.23 8.01
C ASP A 159 -21.00 16.51 7.76
N GLY A 160 -20.38 17.69 7.87
CA GLY A 160 -21.03 18.97 7.62
C GLY A 160 -20.09 20.16 7.64
N PRO A 161 -20.54 21.34 7.21
CA PRO A 161 -19.67 22.51 6.96
C PRO A 161 -18.94 23.03 8.21
N LYS A 162 -19.46 22.77 9.42
CA LYS A 162 -18.84 23.26 10.68
C LYS A 162 -17.45 22.68 10.92
N ASP A 163 -17.19 21.46 10.47
CA ASP A 163 -15.94 20.74 10.71
C ASP A 163 -14.96 20.86 9.52
N LEU A 164 -15.42 21.41 8.38
CA LEU A 164 -14.66 21.49 7.14
C LEU A 164 -13.35 22.28 7.30
N LYS A 165 -13.40 23.43 7.99
CA LYS A 165 -12.25 24.29 8.20
C LYS A 165 -11.10 23.53 8.89
N ALA A 166 -11.38 22.91 10.02
CA ALA A 166 -10.39 22.17 10.80
C ALA A 166 -9.83 20.97 10.02
N ALA A 167 -10.68 20.26 9.27
CA ALA A 167 -10.26 19.12 8.45
C ALA A 167 -9.31 19.52 7.30
N VAL A 168 -9.60 20.67 6.64
CA VAL A 168 -8.73 21.19 5.57
C VAL A 168 -7.40 21.69 6.15
N GLU A 169 -7.41 22.42 7.28
CA GLU A 169 -6.19 22.85 7.98
C GLU A 169 -5.32 21.62 8.34
N TYR A 170 -5.91 20.60 8.94
CA TYR A 170 -5.21 19.36 9.29
C TYR A 170 -4.63 18.64 8.06
N ALA A 171 -5.37 18.56 6.97
CA ALA A 171 -4.87 17.98 5.73
C ALA A 171 -3.66 18.75 5.16
N LEU A 172 -3.72 20.08 5.20
CA LEU A 172 -2.64 20.96 4.69
C LEU A 172 -1.33 20.84 5.51
N GLU A 173 -1.40 20.51 6.81
CA GLU A 173 -0.21 20.26 7.64
C GLU A 173 0.62 19.08 7.13
N PHE A 174 -0.01 18.09 6.48
CA PHE A 174 0.64 16.91 5.93
C PHE A 174 0.90 16.98 4.43
N SER A 175 0.49 18.06 3.75
CA SER A 175 0.76 18.26 2.34
C SER A 175 2.11 18.95 2.12
N ARG A 176 2.94 18.38 1.23
CA ARG A 176 4.25 18.95 0.88
C ARG A 176 4.14 20.11 -0.10
N ASP A 177 3.12 20.09 -0.96
CA ASP A 177 2.88 21.15 -1.97
C ASP A 177 1.76 22.11 -1.59
N GLY A 178 1.18 21.96 -0.39
CA GLY A 178 0.16 22.86 0.13
C GLY A 178 -1.20 22.70 -0.55
N ARG A 179 -1.57 21.48 -0.98
CA ARG A 179 -2.90 21.17 -1.53
C ARG A 179 -3.66 20.15 -0.68
N CYS A 180 -4.94 20.41 -0.48
CA CYS A 180 -5.91 19.50 0.13
C CYS A 180 -6.95 19.10 -0.91
N ILE A 181 -7.26 17.81 -1.00
CA ILE A 181 -8.42 17.29 -1.72
C ILE A 181 -9.57 17.08 -0.74
N VAL A 182 -10.73 17.62 -1.05
CA VAL A 182 -12.00 17.35 -0.38
C VAL A 182 -12.86 16.59 -1.38
N GLU A 183 -13.07 15.30 -1.12
CA GLU A 183 -13.82 14.45 -2.04
C GLU A 183 -15.04 13.81 -1.37
N GLN A 184 -16.07 13.46 -2.14
CA GLN A 184 -17.22 12.72 -1.69
C GLN A 184 -16.77 11.51 -0.85
N PHE A 185 -17.34 11.38 0.35
CA PHE A 185 -17.12 10.20 1.17
C PHE A 185 -17.99 9.06 0.66
N LEU A 186 -17.38 8.11 -0.01
CA LEU A 186 -18.09 6.93 -0.52
C LEU A 186 -18.37 5.99 0.65
N GLU A 187 -19.63 5.94 1.09
CA GLU A 187 -20.05 4.92 2.07
C GLU A 187 -19.88 3.54 1.46
N LYS A 188 -19.16 2.68 2.18
CA LYS A 188 -18.81 1.35 1.68
C LYS A 188 -19.94 0.34 1.89
N GLU A 189 -20.12 -0.54 0.93
CA GLU A 189 -20.89 -1.77 1.07
C GLU A 189 -19.90 -2.92 1.33
N GLY A 190 -19.96 -3.49 2.54
CA GLY A 190 -18.99 -4.51 2.97
C GLY A 190 -17.61 -3.94 3.32
N ASP A 191 -16.56 -4.72 3.10
CA ASP A 191 -15.18 -4.31 3.35
C ASP A 191 -14.63 -3.43 2.22
N SER A 192 -13.72 -2.53 2.53
CA SER A 192 -12.82 -1.96 1.52
C SER A 192 -11.86 -3.05 1.04
N SER A 193 -11.29 -2.90 -0.14
CA SER A 193 -10.31 -3.84 -0.63
C SER A 193 -8.99 -3.14 -0.91
N ASP A 194 -7.91 -3.78 -0.48
CA ASP A 194 -6.56 -3.54 -0.93
C ASP A 194 -6.15 -4.74 -1.78
N ALA A 195 -5.51 -4.52 -2.91
CA ALA A 195 -5.11 -5.58 -3.81
C ALA A 195 -3.66 -5.37 -4.26
N ASP A 196 -2.93 -6.46 -4.39
CA ASP A 196 -1.71 -6.46 -5.19
C ASP A 196 -2.01 -7.11 -6.54
N GLY A 197 -1.75 -6.35 -7.62
CA GLY A 197 -1.89 -6.81 -8.98
C GLY A 197 -0.56 -6.84 -9.72
N PHE A 198 -0.46 -7.62 -10.77
CA PHE A 198 0.72 -7.67 -11.62
C PHE A 198 0.35 -7.55 -13.09
N VAL A 199 0.98 -6.61 -13.77
CA VAL A 199 0.91 -6.47 -15.22
C VAL A 199 2.03 -7.27 -15.85
N SER A 200 1.70 -8.13 -16.84
CA SER A 200 2.65 -8.84 -17.68
C SER A 200 2.28 -8.60 -19.14
N ASP A 201 3.21 -8.20 -19.96
CA ASP A 201 2.96 -7.89 -21.38
C ASP A 201 1.77 -6.93 -21.59
N GLY A 202 1.67 -5.91 -20.72
CA GLY A 202 0.60 -4.92 -20.74
C GLY A 202 -0.76 -5.41 -20.25
N LYS A 203 -0.87 -6.62 -19.67
CA LYS A 203 -2.11 -7.19 -19.14
C LYS A 203 -2.02 -7.47 -17.66
N PHE A 204 -3.08 -7.13 -16.92
CA PHE A 204 -3.23 -7.62 -15.55
C PHE A 204 -3.39 -9.13 -15.54
N SER A 205 -2.27 -9.84 -15.36
CA SER A 205 -2.22 -11.31 -15.32
C SER A 205 -2.60 -11.88 -13.95
N CYS A 206 -2.43 -11.08 -12.90
CA CYS A 206 -2.76 -11.41 -11.52
C CYS A 206 -3.38 -10.21 -10.83
N VAL A 207 -4.46 -10.39 -10.09
CA VAL A 207 -5.02 -9.41 -9.14
C VAL A 207 -5.50 -10.18 -7.93
N SER A 208 -4.89 -9.91 -6.76
CA SER A 208 -5.26 -10.53 -5.49
C SER A 208 -5.99 -9.51 -4.63
N PHE A 209 -7.33 -9.59 -4.64
CA PHE A 209 -8.15 -8.76 -3.76
C PHE A 209 -8.10 -9.27 -2.32
N THR A 210 -7.88 -8.35 -1.39
CA THR A 210 -7.80 -8.60 0.06
C THR A 210 -8.76 -7.66 0.78
N SER A 211 -9.62 -8.16 1.66
CA SER A 211 -10.44 -7.30 2.53
C SER A 211 -9.54 -6.48 3.42
N GLN A 212 -9.71 -5.16 3.41
CA GLN A 212 -8.98 -4.21 4.23
C GLN A 212 -9.82 -3.86 5.46
N LEU A 213 -9.26 -4.13 6.64
CA LEU A 213 -9.96 -4.04 7.91
C LEU A 213 -9.32 -2.95 8.78
N PHE A 214 -10.15 -2.30 9.58
CA PHE A 214 -9.77 -1.15 10.40
C PHE A 214 -10.10 -1.41 11.86
N ASP A 215 -9.31 -0.85 12.77
CA ASP A 215 -9.59 -0.88 14.19
C ASP A 215 -10.25 0.44 14.62
N PRO A 216 -11.52 0.44 15.05
CA PRO A 216 -12.19 1.65 15.47
C PRO A 216 -11.73 2.17 16.83
N SER A 217 -10.96 1.39 17.61
CA SER A 217 -10.48 1.78 18.93
C SER A 217 -9.23 2.68 18.91
N VAL A 218 -8.52 2.71 17.77
CA VAL A 218 -7.30 3.50 17.64
C VAL A 218 -7.57 4.97 17.30
N PRO A 219 -6.65 5.89 17.59
CA PRO A 219 -6.85 7.32 17.35
C PRO A 219 -7.08 7.69 15.88
N ASN A 220 -6.50 6.93 14.92
CA ASN A 220 -6.78 7.09 13.50
C ASN A 220 -7.45 5.83 12.92
N PRO A 221 -8.79 5.77 12.92
CA PRO A 221 -9.54 4.60 12.47
C PRO A 221 -9.52 4.39 10.94
N TYR A 222 -8.82 5.25 10.18
CA TYR A 222 -8.62 5.10 8.74
C TYR A 222 -7.29 4.41 8.40
N THR A 223 -6.48 4.07 9.40
CA THR A 223 -5.25 3.30 9.19
C THR A 223 -5.61 1.81 9.13
N PRO A 224 -5.27 1.09 8.02
CA PRO A 224 -5.55 -0.34 7.94
C PRO A 224 -4.82 -1.12 9.03
N ALA A 225 -5.57 -1.89 9.80
CA ALA A 225 -5.09 -2.65 10.96
C ALA A 225 -4.98 -4.15 10.69
N ALA A 226 -5.79 -4.67 9.76
CA ALA A 226 -5.78 -6.07 9.40
C ALA A 226 -6.25 -6.30 7.96
N TYR A 227 -6.03 -7.51 7.47
CA TYR A 227 -6.40 -7.91 6.12
C TYR A 227 -6.91 -9.35 6.10
N ALA A 228 -7.87 -9.65 5.22
CA ALA A 228 -8.38 -11.01 5.02
C ALA A 228 -8.36 -11.38 3.53
N MET A 229 -7.91 -12.59 3.21
CA MET A 229 -7.74 -13.09 1.84
C MET A 229 -8.34 -14.50 1.74
N PRO A 230 -9.16 -14.78 0.71
CA PRO A 230 -9.65 -13.86 -0.32
C PRO A 230 -10.55 -12.76 0.23
N ALA A 231 -10.67 -11.66 -0.51
CA ALA A 231 -11.57 -10.57 -0.14
C ALA A 231 -13.04 -10.98 -0.18
N SER A 232 -13.86 -10.37 0.68
CA SER A 232 -15.32 -10.51 0.71
C SER A 232 -16.04 -9.73 -0.41
N LEU A 233 -15.31 -9.27 -1.43
CA LEU A 233 -15.89 -8.54 -2.57
C LEU A 233 -16.83 -9.41 -3.39
N PRO A 234 -18.01 -8.89 -3.80
CA PRO A 234 -18.90 -9.59 -4.71
C PRO A 234 -18.23 -9.93 -6.06
N ALA A 235 -18.57 -11.09 -6.63
CA ALA A 235 -17.95 -11.55 -7.87
C ALA A 235 -18.14 -10.57 -9.06
N TRP A 236 -19.28 -9.86 -9.11
CA TRP A 236 -19.52 -8.84 -10.13
C TRP A 236 -18.53 -7.68 -10.00
N ALA A 237 -18.29 -7.22 -8.77
CA ALA A 237 -17.35 -6.11 -8.49
C ALA A 237 -15.90 -6.51 -8.81
N GLN A 238 -15.47 -7.73 -8.45
CA GLN A 238 -14.15 -8.21 -8.82
C GLN A 238 -13.95 -8.23 -10.33
N LYS A 239 -14.96 -8.72 -11.09
CA LYS A 239 -14.91 -8.76 -12.55
C LYS A 239 -14.85 -7.35 -13.16
N GLU A 240 -15.67 -6.43 -12.67
CA GLU A 240 -15.68 -5.03 -13.12
C GLU A 240 -14.35 -4.36 -12.82
N LEU A 241 -13.85 -4.48 -11.59
CA LEU A 241 -12.57 -3.88 -11.18
C LEU A 241 -11.40 -4.40 -12.02
N VAL A 242 -11.32 -5.71 -12.29
CA VAL A 242 -10.27 -6.25 -13.17
C VAL A 242 -10.36 -5.67 -14.58
N SER A 243 -11.57 -5.52 -15.13
CA SER A 243 -11.77 -4.89 -16.43
C SER A 243 -11.37 -3.42 -16.45
N GLU A 244 -11.72 -2.67 -15.42
CA GLU A 244 -11.37 -1.26 -15.29
C GLU A 244 -9.86 -1.06 -15.03
N LEU A 245 -9.24 -1.94 -14.27
CA LEU A 245 -7.77 -1.96 -14.10
C LEU A 245 -7.05 -2.22 -15.41
N GLN A 246 -7.56 -3.15 -16.24
CA GLN A 246 -7.00 -3.37 -17.57
C GLN A 246 -7.14 -2.11 -18.44
N ARG A 247 -8.32 -1.47 -18.43
CA ARG A 247 -8.55 -0.23 -19.17
C ARG A 247 -7.62 0.91 -18.69
N LEU A 248 -7.39 1.01 -17.37
CA LEU A 248 -6.43 1.95 -16.79
C LEU A 248 -5.00 1.67 -17.29
N ALA A 249 -4.59 0.40 -17.29
CA ALA A 249 -3.29 -0.01 -17.78
C ALA A 249 -3.09 0.31 -19.27
N ASP A 250 -4.09 0.05 -20.10
CA ASP A 250 -4.06 0.34 -21.54
C ASP A 250 -3.93 1.85 -21.80
N LEU A 251 -4.72 2.67 -21.11
CA LEU A 251 -4.73 4.14 -21.27
C LEU A 251 -3.44 4.79 -20.81
N LEU A 252 -2.82 4.30 -19.73
CA LEU A 252 -1.57 4.83 -19.18
C LEU A 252 -0.32 4.15 -19.77
N GLY A 253 -0.48 3.12 -20.60
CA GLY A 253 0.64 2.34 -21.15
C GLY A 253 1.45 1.66 -20.05
N LEU A 254 0.79 1.09 -19.03
CA LEU A 254 1.44 0.39 -17.94
C LEU A 254 2.12 -0.88 -18.44
N ARG A 255 3.22 -1.24 -17.80
CA ARG A 255 4.12 -2.33 -18.21
C ARG A 255 4.35 -3.30 -17.06
N ASP A 256 5.17 -4.30 -17.34
CA ASP A 256 5.51 -5.37 -16.40
C ASP A 256 5.92 -4.84 -15.03
N GLY A 257 5.19 -5.28 -14.01
CA GLY A 257 5.45 -4.91 -12.65
C GLY A 257 4.25 -5.06 -11.73
N VAL A 258 4.51 -4.87 -10.44
CA VAL A 258 3.52 -4.98 -9.37
C VAL A 258 2.85 -3.64 -9.11
N PHE A 259 1.55 -3.67 -8.81
CA PHE A 259 0.73 -2.51 -8.47
C PHE A 259 -0.04 -2.80 -7.19
N ASN A 260 -0.02 -1.87 -6.26
CA ASN A 260 -0.91 -1.87 -5.11
C ASN A 260 -2.13 -1.02 -5.40
N ILE A 261 -3.32 -1.56 -5.17
CA ILE A 261 -4.57 -1.02 -5.67
C ILE A 261 -5.60 -0.99 -4.55
N GLU A 262 -6.04 0.19 -4.16
CA GLU A 262 -7.18 0.32 -3.26
C GLU A 262 -8.47 0.41 -4.05
N THR A 263 -9.47 -0.39 -3.65
CA THR A 263 -10.78 -0.41 -4.28
C THR A 263 -11.91 -0.34 -3.25
N ARG A 264 -13.09 0.03 -3.71
CA ARG A 264 -14.28 0.11 -2.87
C ARG A 264 -15.54 -0.20 -3.67
N VAL A 265 -16.42 -1.00 -3.10
CA VAL A 265 -17.82 -1.04 -3.53
C VAL A 265 -18.57 -0.08 -2.63
N ALA A 266 -19.27 0.88 -3.22
CA ALA A 266 -20.03 1.88 -2.49
C ALA A 266 -21.52 1.54 -2.47
N THR A 267 -22.25 2.15 -1.52
CA THR A 267 -23.71 1.94 -1.34
C THR A 267 -24.55 2.47 -2.51
N ASP A 268 -23.93 3.17 -3.46
CA ASP A 268 -24.55 3.53 -4.74
C ASP A 268 -24.52 2.39 -5.79
N GLY A 269 -24.02 1.22 -5.38
CA GLY A 269 -23.95 0.02 -6.21
C GLY A 269 -22.82 0.02 -7.27
N LYS A 270 -21.82 0.90 -7.13
CA LYS A 270 -20.69 1.00 -8.05
C LYS A 270 -19.39 0.52 -7.41
N ALA A 271 -18.49 0.01 -8.24
CA ALA A 271 -17.12 -0.30 -7.86
C ALA A 271 -16.18 0.85 -8.27
N TYR A 272 -15.25 1.21 -7.38
CA TYR A 272 -14.33 2.32 -7.55
C TYR A 272 -12.89 1.87 -7.41
N ILE A 273 -12.00 2.33 -8.28
CA ILE A 273 -10.55 2.26 -8.06
C ILE A 273 -10.15 3.52 -7.30
N MET A 274 -9.89 3.38 -6.02
CA MET A 274 -9.58 4.52 -5.14
C MET A 274 -8.15 5.01 -5.32
N GLU A 275 -7.21 4.10 -5.47
CA GLU A 275 -5.78 4.37 -5.67
C GLU A 275 -5.16 3.21 -6.47
N SER A 276 -4.15 3.51 -7.29
CA SER A 276 -3.32 2.51 -7.97
C SER A 276 -1.88 2.99 -7.97
N SER A 277 -1.06 2.40 -7.11
CA SER A 277 0.35 2.77 -6.98
C SER A 277 1.24 1.74 -7.70
N PRO A 278 2.17 2.16 -8.58
CA PRO A 278 3.03 1.24 -9.33
C PRO A 278 4.19 0.72 -8.46
N ARG A 279 3.83 0.03 -7.39
CA ARG A 279 4.71 -0.68 -6.44
C ARG A 279 3.92 -1.75 -5.70
N GLY A 280 4.58 -2.70 -5.09
CA GLY A 280 3.92 -3.69 -4.23
C GLY A 280 3.38 -3.08 -2.93
N GLY A 281 2.35 -3.70 -2.39
CA GLY A 281 1.69 -3.30 -1.17
C GLY A 281 2.60 -3.29 0.05
N GLY A 282 2.32 -2.38 0.97
CA GLY A 282 2.84 -2.42 2.33
C GLY A 282 2.22 -3.56 3.14
N ASN A 283 2.51 -3.56 4.44
CA ASN A 283 1.86 -4.48 5.37
C ASN A 283 1.99 -5.97 4.97
N ARG A 284 3.01 -6.33 4.16
CA ARG A 284 3.34 -7.73 3.82
C ARG A 284 2.27 -8.47 3.00
N LEU A 285 1.43 -7.76 2.24
CA LEU A 285 0.35 -8.39 1.45
C LEU A 285 0.88 -9.36 0.40
N CYS A 286 1.94 -9.00 -0.33
CA CYS A 286 2.60 -9.91 -1.30
C CYS A 286 3.13 -11.19 -0.62
N GLU A 287 3.61 -11.09 0.63
CA GLU A 287 4.09 -12.26 1.39
C GLU A 287 2.92 -13.14 1.82
N MET A 288 1.82 -12.55 2.33
CA MET A 288 0.61 -13.30 2.65
C MET A 288 0.06 -14.04 1.41
N LEU A 289 0.03 -13.36 0.25
CA LEU A 289 -0.38 -13.98 -1.02
C LEU A 289 0.51 -15.20 -1.39
N LYS A 290 1.81 -15.09 -1.19
CA LYS A 290 2.73 -16.22 -1.41
C LYS A 290 2.37 -17.41 -0.51
N TYR A 291 2.09 -17.19 0.77
CA TYR A 291 1.60 -18.23 1.68
C TYR A 291 0.24 -18.79 1.21
N ALA A 292 -0.70 -17.93 0.89
CA ALA A 292 -2.06 -18.29 0.50
C ALA A 292 -2.15 -19.06 -0.83
N THR A 293 -1.08 -19.12 -1.60
CA THR A 293 -1.01 -19.82 -2.89
C THR A 293 0.06 -20.92 -2.93
N ASP A 294 0.54 -21.40 -1.79
CA ASP A 294 1.63 -22.39 -1.69
C ASP A 294 2.88 -21.98 -2.49
N GLY A 295 3.21 -20.68 -2.51
CA GLY A 295 4.36 -20.14 -3.22
C GLY A 295 4.17 -20.01 -4.74
N LYS A 296 3.01 -20.38 -5.30
CA LYS A 296 2.76 -20.30 -6.75
C LYS A 296 2.66 -18.87 -7.27
N THR A 297 2.22 -17.94 -6.41
CA THR A 297 2.13 -16.51 -6.72
C THR A 297 3.10 -15.74 -5.82
N ASP A 298 4.29 -15.43 -6.35
CA ASP A 298 5.31 -14.64 -5.67
C ASP A 298 5.51 -13.32 -6.39
N LEU A 299 4.70 -12.31 -6.00
CA LEU A 299 4.74 -10.99 -6.62
C LEU A 299 6.01 -10.21 -6.29
N VAL A 300 6.68 -10.51 -5.17
CA VAL A 300 7.97 -9.89 -4.84
C VAL A 300 9.05 -10.35 -5.81
N MET A 301 9.18 -11.66 -6.00
CA MET A 301 10.12 -12.23 -6.96
C MET A 301 9.83 -11.76 -8.39
N ALA A 302 8.55 -11.72 -8.77
CA ALA A 302 8.12 -11.24 -10.08
C ALA A 302 8.49 -9.75 -10.29
N ALA A 303 8.27 -8.90 -9.29
CA ALA A 303 8.61 -7.47 -9.34
C ALA A 303 10.13 -7.25 -9.47
N VAL A 304 10.94 -8.00 -8.73
CA VAL A 304 12.41 -7.91 -8.84
C VAL A 304 12.89 -8.36 -10.23
N LYS A 305 12.34 -9.45 -10.76
CA LYS A 305 12.65 -9.89 -12.14
C LYS A 305 12.26 -8.83 -13.17
N ALA A 306 11.07 -8.27 -13.09
CA ALA A 306 10.63 -7.20 -13.98
C ALA A 306 11.56 -5.99 -13.92
N ALA A 307 11.90 -5.52 -12.72
CA ALA A 307 12.80 -4.39 -12.51
C ALA A 307 14.21 -4.64 -13.10
N LEU A 308 14.69 -5.88 -13.07
CA LEU A 308 15.97 -6.28 -13.63
C LEU A 308 15.90 -6.66 -15.14
N GLY A 309 14.69 -6.57 -15.75
CA GLY A 309 14.50 -6.99 -17.15
C GLY A 309 14.69 -8.50 -17.37
N GLU A 310 14.38 -9.31 -16.35
CA GLU A 310 14.39 -10.77 -16.41
C GLU A 310 12.97 -11.30 -16.71
N PRO A 311 12.84 -12.47 -17.36
CA PRO A 311 11.54 -13.09 -17.58
C PRO A 311 10.81 -13.35 -16.26
N VAL A 312 9.60 -12.79 -16.12
CA VAL A 312 8.79 -12.93 -14.91
C VAL A 312 8.23 -14.33 -14.73
N GLY A 313 7.96 -15.03 -15.82
CA GLY A 313 7.26 -16.30 -15.84
C GLY A 313 5.75 -16.11 -15.95
N ASN A 314 4.99 -17.21 -15.86
CA ASN A 314 3.53 -17.18 -15.99
C ASN A 314 2.90 -16.87 -14.64
N LEU A 315 2.37 -15.67 -14.49
CA LEU A 315 1.44 -15.34 -13.41
C LEU A 315 0.00 -15.53 -13.88
N SER A 316 -0.87 -15.94 -12.99
CA SER A 316 -2.31 -16.10 -13.22
C SER A 316 -3.10 -15.59 -12.02
N MET A 317 -4.40 -15.47 -12.17
CA MET A 317 -5.30 -15.18 -11.04
C MET A 317 -5.07 -16.20 -9.92
N PRO A 318 -4.96 -15.75 -8.66
CA PRO A 318 -4.57 -16.61 -7.55
C PRO A 318 -5.62 -17.66 -7.24
N VAL A 319 -5.18 -18.87 -6.89
CA VAL A 319 -6.00 -19.94 -6.32
C VAL A 319 -5.52 -20.14 -4.88
N TYR A 320 -6.40 -19.84 -3.93
CA TYR A 320 -6.06 -19.84 -2.52
C TYR A 320 -6.19 -21.23 -1.89
N ASN A 321 -5.27 -21.54 -0.96
CA ASN A 321 -5.21 -22.81 -0.22
C ASN A 321 -5.95 -22.77 1.14
N GLY A 322 -6.86 -21.84 1.31
CA GLY A 322 -7.63 -21.59 2.53
C GLY A 322 -8.01 -20.13 2.66
N PHE A 323 -8.38 -19.73 3.85
CA PHE A 323 -8.76 -18.37 4.20
C PHE A 323 -7.69 -17.79 5.12
N TRP A 324 -7.19 -16.63 4.80
CA TRP A 324 -6.04 -16.03 5.46
C TRP A 324 -6.41 -14.72 6.12
N TYR A 325 -5.80 -14.47 7.26
CA TYR A 325 -5.92 -13.21 7.97
C TYR A 325 -4.54 -12.71 8.36
N GLN A 326 -4.34 -11.43 8.20
CA GLN A 326 -3.15 -10.75 8.68
C GLN A 326 -3.56 -9.69 9.68
N GLN A 327 -2.93 -9.69 10.84
CA GLN A 327 -3.01 -8.61 11.82
C GLN A 327 -1.72 -7.81 11.81
N MET A 328 -1.82 -6.50 11.67
CA MET A 328 -0.75 -5.59 12.03
C MET A 328 -0.79 -5.40 13.54
N LEU A 329 0.27 -5.79 14.23
CA LEU A 329 0.34 -5.66 15.68
C LEU A 329 0.57 -4.20 16.07
N HIS A 330 -0.33 -3.65 16.85
CA HIS A 330 -0.34 -2.24 17.23
C HIS A 330 -0.96 -2.05 18.62
N SER A 331 -0.94 -0.80 19.11
CA SER A 331 -1.56 -0.39 20.36
C SER A 331 -2.52 0.77 20.12
N ASP A 332 -3.61 0.83 20.87
CA ASP A 332 -4.56 1.94 20.88
C ASP A 332 -4.09 3.15 21.71
N HIS A 333 -3.02 2.97 22.48
CA HIS A 333 -2.41 4.00 23.35
C HIS A 333 -0.88 3.89 23.38
N ASP A 334 -0.25 4.96 23.84
CA ASP A 334 1.19 4.99 24.10
C ASP A 334 1.51 4.14 25.34
N GLY A 335 2.63 3.40 25.31
CA GLY A 335 3.00 2.59 26.45
C GLY A 335 4.30 1.79 26.27
N VAL A 336 4.44 0.74 27.04
CA VAL A 336 5.58 -0.18 27.00
C VAL A 336 5.07 -1.59 26.64
N PHE A 337 5.59 -2.14 25.53
CA PHE A 337 5.24 -3.49 25.09
C PHE A 337 5.78 -4.53 26.09
N ALA A 338 4.88 -5.42 26.56
CA ALA A 338 5.22 -6.48 27.51
C ALA A 338 5.17 -7.89 26.90
N GLY A 339 4.75 -8.02 25.64
CA GLY A 339 4.63 -9.28 24.92
C GLY A 339 3.26 -9.47 24.29
N MET A 340 3.08 -10.58 23.60
CA MET A 340 1.79 -11.02 23.04
C MET A 340 1.11 -12.01 23.99
N GLU A 341 -0.20 -12.00 23.98
CA GLU A 341 -1.05 -13.00 24.63
C GLU A 341 -1.90 -13.71 23.57
N TYR A 342 -1.86 -15.01 23.57
CA TYR A 342 -2.58 -15.88 22.64
C TYR A 342 -3.43 -16.91 23.39
N ALA A 343 -4.62 -17.21 22.87
CA ALA A 343 -5.35 -18.41 23.24
C ALA A 343 -4.57 -19.63 22.71
N SER A 344 -4.07 -20.49 23.60
CA SER A 344 -3.08 -21.53 23.26
C SER A 344 -3.54 -22.50 22.17
N ASP A 345 -4.79 -22.97 22.24
CA ASP A 345 -5.36 -23.91 21.27
C ASP A 345 -5.54 -23.26 19.91
N PHE A 346 -5.85 -21.97 19.91
CA PHE A 346 -5.98 -21.17 18.69
C PHE A 346 -4.62 -21.02 17.99
N VAL A 347 -3.57 -20.65 18.73
CA VAL A 347 -2.22 -20.52 18.17
C VAL A 347 -1.75 -21.83 17.54
N ALA A 348 -1.99 -22.97 18.22
CA ALA A 348 -1.57 -24.27 17.72
C ALA A 348 -2.21 -24.66 16.38
N SER A 349 -3.43 -24.15 16.09
CA SER A 349 -4.21 -24.56 14.91
C SER A 349 -4.19 -23.59 13.75
N HIS A 350 -3.92 -22.29 13.98
CA HIS A 350 -4.12 -21.27 12.94
C HIS A 350 -2.89 -20.42 12.64
N LEU A 351 -1.92 -20.31 13.56
CA LEU A 351 -0.75 -19.46 13.37
C LEU A 351 0.17 -20.01 12.28
N ALA A 352 0.28 -19.29 11.17
CA ALA A 352 1.21 -19.61 10.09
C ALA A 352 2.55 -18.88 10.24
N GLU A 353 2.52 -17.62 10.68
CA GLU A 353 3.73 -16.83 10.91
C GLU A 353 3.47 -15.71 11.91
N GLU A 354 4.47 -15.43 12.75
CA GLU A 354 4.55 -14.24 13.60
C GLU A 354 5.87 -13.53 13.38
N GLN A 355 5.81 -12.23 13.22
CA GLN A 355 6.99 -11.37 13.24
C GLN A 355 6.78 -10.25 14.25
N LEU A 356 7.49 -10.29 15.35
CA LEU A 356 7.66 -9.16 16.27
C LEU A 356 8.88 -8.35 15.84
N TRP A 357 8.70 -7.04 15.75
CA TRP A 357 9.76 -6.10 15.33
C TRP A 357 10.40 -5.38 16.50
N ILE A 358 9.86 -5.57 17.68
CA ILE A 358 10.32 -4.99 18.95
C ILE A 358 10.40 -6.12 20.00
N GLU A 359 11.16 -5.86 21.06
CA GLU A 359 11.30 -6.74 22.21
C GLU A 359 10.46 -6.21 23.39
N PRO A 360 10.06 -7.07 24.34
CA PRO A 360 9.46 -6.63 25.60
C PRO A 360 10.32 -5.57 26.30
N GLY A 361 9.67 -4.49 26.76
CA GLY A 361 10.32 -3.31 27.30
C GLY A 361 10.49 -2.15 26.32
N ALA A 362 10.21 -2.36 25.02
CA ALA A 362 10.24 -1.28 24.03
C ALA A 362 9.04 -0.34 24.21
N LYS A 363 9.25 0.95 23.98
CA LYS A 363 8.17 1.93 23.89
C LYS A 363 7.40 1.76 22.62
N VAL A 364 6.09 1.86 22.69
CA VAL A 364 5.17 1.86 21.55
C VAL A 364 4.33 3.13 21.58
N GLU A 365 3.97 3.59 20.40
CA GLU A 365 3.08 4.74 20.21
C GLU A 365 1.71 4.25 19.77
N ALA A 366 0.68 5.02 20.10
CA ALA A 366 -0.68 4.77 19.63
C ALA A 366 -0.74 4.69 18.09
N PHE A 367 -1.55 3.78 17.57
CA PHE A 367 -1.64 3.51 16.14
C PHE A 367 -2.37 4.63 15.40
N THR A 368 -1.63 5.66 15.00
CA THR A 368 -2.12 6.80 14.21
C THR A 368 -1.69 6.71 12.74
N ALA A 369 -0.74 5.83 12.43
CA ALA A 369 -0.24 5.59 11.08
C ALA A 369 0.39 4.19 10.97
N ALA A 370 0.48 3.64 9.77
CA ALA A 370 0.96 2.28 9.52
C ALA A 370 2.40 2.01 10.05
N ASN A 371 3.25 3.03 10.15
CA ASN A 371 4.60 2.90 10.71
C ASN A 371 4.65 2.73 12.23
N HIS A 372 3.53 2.85 12.94
CA HIS A 372 3.43 2.58 14.38
C HIS A 372 3.13 1.10 14.68
N ALA A 373 2.92 0.30 13.66
CA ALA A 373 2.86 -1.15 13.85
C ALA A 373 4.23 -1.68 14.30
N PHE A 374 4.21 -2.61 15.24
CA PHE A 374 5.41 -3.21 15.83
C PHE A 374 5.55 -4.72 15.55
N GLY A 375 4.72 -5.25 14.67
CA GLY A 375 4.76 -6.64 14.25
C GLY A 375 3.63 -6.98 13.28
N SER A 376 3.61 -8.22 12.84
CA SER A 376 2.49 -8.78 12.08
C SER A 376 2.36 -10.27 12.33
N VAL A 377 1.12 -10.77 12.22
CA VAL A 377 0.78 -12.19 12.37
C VAL A 377 -0.01 -12.63 11.16
N PHE A 378 0.32 -13.81 10.61
CA PHE A 378 -0.46 -14.48 9.58
C PHE A 378 -1.17 -15.68 10.20
N LEU A 379 -2.47 -15.75 9.98
CA LEU A 379 -3.34 -16.85 10.42
C LEU A 379 -3.98 -17.50 9.20
N ARG A 380 -4.14 -18.82 9.23
CA ARG A 380 -4.80 -19.61 8.20
C ARG A 380 -6.01 -20.33 8.79
N PHE A 381 -7.12 -20.26 8.06
CA PHE A 381 -8.37 -20.93 8.39
C PHE A 381 -8.75 -21.88 7.25
N ASP A 382 -9.42 -22.97 7.57
CA ASP A 382 -9.87 -23.94 6.58
C ASP A 382 -11.20 -23.52 5.96
N THR A 383 -12.02 -22.73 6.68
CA THR A 383 -13.35 -22.29 6.22
C THR A 383 -13.54 -20.77 6.39
N GLN A 384 -14.40 -20.19 5.53
CA GLN A 384 -14.81 -18.79 5.67
C GLN A 384 -15.50 -18.54 7.02
N ALA A 385 -16.29 -19.50 7.51
CA ALA A 385 -17.01 -19.35 8.78
C ALA A 385 -16.06 -19.23 9.98
N GLU A 386 -14.93 -19.96 9.99
CA GLU A 386 -13.90 -19.82 11.03
C GLU A 386 -13.22 -18.45 10.96
N LEU A 387 -12.88 -17.98 9.76
CA LEU A 387 -12.34 -16.63 9.56
C LEU A 387 -13.33 -15.56 10.05
N ASP A 388 -14.62 -15.69 9.70
CA ASP A 388 -15.64 -14.71 10.09
C ASP A 388 -15.87 -14.70 11.61
N ALA A 389 -15.84 -15.85 12.26
CA ALA A 389 -15.92 -15.96 13.72
C ALA A 389 -14.71 -15.29 14.39
N PHE A 390 -13.51 -15.48 13.87
CA PHE A 390 -12.32 -14.82 14.37
C PHE A 390 -12.35 -13.29 14.16
N ARG A 391 -12.77 -12.83 12.97
CA ARG A 391 -12.84 -11.40 12.62
C ARG A 391 -13.83 -10.61 13.49
N ALA A 392 -14.83 -11.28 14.06
CA ALA A 392 -15.82 -10.64 14.92
C ALA A 392 -15.18 -10.13 16.23
N GLU A 393 -14.22 -10.84 16.79
CA GLU A 393 -13.60 -10.50 18.08
C GLU A 393 -12.13 -11.00 18.13
N PRO A 394 -11.21 -10.43 17.33
CA PRO A 394 -9.82 -10.91 17.27
C PRO A 394 -9.10 -10.85 18.62
N SER A 395 -9.46 -9.88 19.47
CA SER A 395 -8.87 -9.65 20.79
C SER A 395 -9.12 -10.80 21.80
N GLU A 396 -10.16 -11.63 21.59
CA GLU A 396 -10.39 -12.83 22.40
C GLU A 396 -9.33 -13.90 22.16
N PHE A 397 -8.71 -13.89 20.99
CA PHE A 397 -7.75 -14.92 20.57
C PHE A 397 -6.30 -14.45 20.67
N MET A 398 -6.06 -13.17 20.39
CA MET A 398 -4.72 -12.59 20.43
C MET A 398 -4.75 -11.10 20.75
N ARG A 399 -3.84 -10.66 21.61
CA ARG A 399 -3.67 -9.24 21.95
C ARG A 399 -2.25 -8.91 22.35
N ALA A 400 -1.82 -7.70 22.05
CA ALA A 400 -0.61 -7.13 22.60
C ALA A 400 -0.84 -6.68 24.05
N LYS A 401 0.13 -6.96 24.92
CA LYS A 401 0.17 -6.41 26.28
C LYS A 401 0.98 -5.13 26.25
N VAL A 402 0.34 -4.00 26.49
CA VAL A 402 0.95 -2.70 26.60
C VAL A 402 0.55 -2.07 27.95
N SER A 403 1.52 -1.51 28.67
CA SER A 403 1.35 -0.94 30.02
C SER A 403 1.85 0.49 30.11
#